data_e10487a0aee01212b78e005d729c3102
#
_entry.id   e10487a0aee01212b78e005d729c3102
#
_cell.length_a   1.000
_cell.length_b   1.000
_cell.length_c   1.000
_cell.angle_alpha   90.00
_cell.angle_beta   90.00
_cell.angle_gamma   90.00
#
_symmetry.space_group_name_H-M   'P 1'
#
loop_
_entity.id
_entity.type
_entity.pdbx_description
1 polymer ?
#
loop_
_entity_poly.entity_id
_entity_poly.type
_entity_poly.pdbx_seq_one_letter_code
_entity_poly.pdbx_strand_id
1 'polypeptide(L)'
;MPLITLILLPFIGSFLAAVLPANARNTESTVAGLIALFCTVQTALYFPQIADGGVLRQEIEWLPALGLNLVIRMDGFAWMFCMLVLGIGTLVVLYARYYMSPADPVPRFFSFFLAFMGAMAGVVLAGNIIQLAFFWELTSLFSFLLIGYWHHRRDARRGARMALTVTGTGGLCLLGGMLVIGHIVGSYDLDHVLAAGQQVRDHPLYLTALVLLLLGAFTPRAHFPSHFCVPHAMAAPTPVSAYLHSA
;
A
#
# COMPACT_ATOMS: atom_id res chain seq x y z
N MET A 1 8.19 18.31 9.00
CA MET A 1 8.76 16.94 9.11
C MET A 1 8.94 16.39 7.70
N PRO A 2 9.87 15.47 7.41
CA PRO A 2 10.01 14.91 6.05
C PRO A 2 8.82 14.00 5.71
N LEU A 3 8.39 13.97 4.44
CA LEU A 3 7.26 13.13 3.98
C LEU A 3 7.55 11.63 4.12
N ILE A 4 8.82 11.25 4.01
CA ILE A 4 9.25 9.84 4.11
C ILE A 4 8.88 9.19 5.45
N THR A 5 8.69 9.97 6.52
CA THR A 5 8.28 9.45 7.84
C THR A 5 6.92 8.77 7.79
N LEU A 6 6.00 9.19 6.89
CA LEU A 6 4.69 8.58 6.72
C LEU A 6 4.77 7.13 6.20
N ILE A 7 5.85 6.80 5.51
CA ILE A 7 6.13 5.45 4.99
C ILE A 7 6.99 4.67 5.99
N LEU A 8 8.10 5.25 6.44
CA LEU A 8 9.07 4.53 7.27
C LEU A 8 8.56 4.22 8.67
N LEU A 9 7.79 5.13 9.29
CA LEU A 9 7.36 4.95 10.67
C LEU A 9 6.44 3.74 10.86
N PRO A 10 5.46 3.45 9.98
CA PRO A 10 4.72 2.19 10.02
C PRO A 10 5.60 0.95 9.85
N PHE A 11 6.62 0.98 8.96
CA PHE A 11 7.55 -0.16 8.82
C PHE A 11 8.42 -0.36 10.07
N ILE A 12 8.91 0.72 10.66
CA ILE A 12 9.64 0.64 11.96
C ILE A 12 8.71 0.07 13.02
N GLY A 13 7.46 0.54 13.10
CA GLY A 13 6.45 0.02 14.00
C GLY A 13 6.14 -1.46 13.77
N SER A 14 6.11 -1.89 12.52
CA SER A 14 5.95 -3.29 12.15
C SER A 14 7.09 -4.15 12.71
N PHE A 15 8.32 -3.69 12.56
CA PHE A 15 9.49 -4.39 13.10
C PHE A 15 9.46 -4.43 14.63
N LEU A 16 9.13 -3.31 15.28
CA LEU A 16 9.00 -3.25 16.74
C LEU A 16 7.91 -4.22 17.25
N ALA A 17 6.74 -4.24 16.59
CA ALA A 17 5.67 -5.16 16.95
C ALA A 17 6.09 -6.63 16.80
N ALA A 18 6.90 -6.97 15.79
CA ALA A 18 7.38 -8.34 15.57
C ALA A 18 8.30 -8.86 16.70
N VAL A 19 8.99 -7.97 17.40
CA VAL A 19 9.98 -8.30 18.45
C VAL A 19 9.32 -8.32 19.85
N LEU A 20 8.14 -7.76 20.01
CA LEU A 20 7.45 -7.70 21.29
C LEU A 20 6.92 -9.09 21.73
N PRO A 21 6.84 -9.34 23.07
CA PRO A 21 6.37 -10.62 23.59
C PRO A 21 4.88 -10.89 23.27
N ALA A 22 4.52 -12.14 23.01
CA ALA A 22 3.17 -12.55 22.60
C ALA A 22 2.03 -12.17 23.57
N ASN A 23 2.34 -11.95 24.84
CA ASN A 23 1.38 -11.57 25.89
C ASN A 23 1.21 -10.05 26.07
N ALA A 24 1.90 -9.23 25.29
CA ALA A 24 1.91 -7.77 25.44
C ALA A 24 0.81 -7.06 24.59
N ARG A 25 -0.36 -7.67 24.38
CA ARG A 25 -1.45 -7.15 23.54
C ARG A 25 -1.74 -5.65 23.74
N ASN A 26 -1.83 -5.22 24.98
CA ASN A 26 -2.15 -3.82 25.27
C ASN A 26 -1.01 -2.88 24.87
N THR A 27 0.23 -3.27 25.13
CA THR A 27 1.42 -2.51 24.74
C THR A 27 1.54 -2.42 23.24
N GLU A 28 1.37 -3.54 22.54
CA GLU A 28 1.44 -3.60 21.07
C GLU A 28 0.38 -2.75 20.39
N SER A 29 -0.88 -2.89 20.82
CA SER A 29 -1.97 -2.08 20.31
C SER A 29 -1.78 -0.59 20.60
N THR A 30 -1.18 -0.25 21.74
CA THR A 30 -0.87 1.15 22.09
C THR A 30 0.24 1.68 21.21
N VAL A 31 1.34 0.95 21.03
CA VAL A 31 2.45 1.36 20.15
C VAL A 31 1.96 1.50 18.71
N ALA A 32 1.25 0.49 18.19
CA ALA A 32 0.69 0.54 16.83
C ALA A 32 -0.29 1.71 16.66
N GLY A 33 -1.15 1.95 17.65
CA GLY A 33 -2.10 3.06 17.64
C GLY A 33 -1.43 4.43 17.68
N LEU A 34 -0.39 4.59 18.50
CA LEU A 34 0.37 5.84 18.57
C LEU A 34 1.09 6.13 17.24
N ILE A 35 1.67 5.12 16.60
CA ILE A 35 2.32 5.26 15.29
C ILE A 35 1.30 5.65 14.24
N ALA A 36 0.17 4.94 14.14
CA ALA A 36 -0.88 5.22 13.17
C ALA A 36 -1.49 6.62 13.38
N LEU A 37 -1.78 6.99 14.63
CA LEU A 37 -2.30 8.30 15.00
C LEU A 37 -1.30 9.42 14.67
N PHE A 38 -0.02 9.22 14.99
CA PHE A 38 1.02 10.19 14.67
C PHE A 38 1.10 10.44 13.17
N CYS A 39 1.12 9.39 12.35
CA CYS A 39 1.12 9.52 10.88
C CYS A 39 -0.14 10.22 10.37
N THR A 40 -1.31 9.92 10.95
CA THR A 40 -2.58 10.58 10.60
C THR A 40 -2.54 12.08 10.92
N VAL A 41 -2.09 12.44 12.12
CA VAL A 41 -1.94 13.85 12.53
C VAL A 41 -0.92 14.57 11.66
N GLN A 42 0.22 13.94 11.40
CA GLN A 42 1.24 14.50 10.51
C GLN A 42 0.67 14.78 9.11
N THR A 43 -0.10 13.84 8.54
CA THR A 43 -0.77 14.02 7.24
C THR A 43 -1.74 15.19 7.29
N ALA A 44 -2.55 15.30 8.35
CA ALA A 44 -3.47 16.41 8.54
C ALA A 44 -2.77 17.78 8.58
N LEU A 45 -1.59 17.85 9.21
CA LEU A 45 -0.79 19.09 9.31
C LEU A 45 -0.22 19.57 7.96
N TYR A 46 -0.19 18.72 6.93
CA TYR A 46 0.20 19.15 5.57
C TYR A 46 -0.94 19.81 4.79
N PHE A 47 -2.18 19.75 5.28
CA PHE A 47 -3.35 20.30 4.58
C PHE A 47 -3.17 21.78 4.15
N PRO A 48 -2.71 22.71 5.01
CA PRO A 48 -2.56 24.10 4.61
C PRO A 48 -1.60 24.33 3.44
N GLN A 49 -0.61 23.43 3.26
CA GLN A 49 0.39 23.55 2.19
C GLN A 49 -0.12 23.00 0.84
N ILE A 50 -1.23 22.28 0.87
CA ILE A 50 -1.79 21.57 -0.29
C ILE A 50 -3.13 22.18 -0.72
N ALA A 51 -3.82 22.86 0.21
CA ALA A 51 -5.18 23.39 0.01
C ALA A 51 -5.31 24.33 -1.22
N ASP A 52 -4.23 25.08 -1.53
CA ASP A 52 -4.19 26.01 -2.67
C ASP A 52 -3.62 25.37 -3.95
N GLY A 53 -3.66 24.03 -4.07
CA GLY A 53 -3.11 23.31 -5.21
C GLY A 53 -1.61 23.06 -5.13
N GLY A 54 -1.00 23.26 -3.95
CA GLY A 54 0.41 22.97 -3.72
C GLY A 54 0.72 21.47 -3.84
N VAL A 55 1.94 21.16 -4.31
CA VAL A 55 2.48 19.80 -4.37
C VAL A 55 3.72 19.75 -3.52
N LEU A 56 3.71 18.90 -2.52
CA LEU A 56 4.89 18.62 -1.70
C LEU A 56 5.68 17.49 -2.36
N ARG A 57 6.98 17.72 -2.58
CA ARG A 57 7.88 16.74 -3.17
C ARG A 57 9.14 16.61 -2.33
N GLN A 58 9.52 15.38 -2.07
CA GLN A 58 10.78 15.01 -1.44
C GLN A 58 11.47 13.97 -2.29
N GLU A 59 12.68 14.24 -2.71
CA GLU A 59 13.49 13.33 -3.52
C GLU A 59 14.73 12.91 -2.73
N ILE A 60 15.02 11.62 -2.79
CA ILE A 60 16.20 11.01 -2.20
C ILE A 60 16.90 10.23 -3.32
N GLU A 61 18.10 10.64 -3.66
CA GLU A 61 18.92 9.95 -4.65
C GLU A 61 19.26 8.54 -4.16
N TRP A 62 18.83 7.54 -4.93
CA TRP A 62 19.14 6.13 -4.64
C TRP A 62 19.92 5.48 -5.76
N LEU A 63 19.38 5.41 -6.98
CA LEU A 63 20.01 4.84 -8.16
C LEU A 63 19.82 5.76 -9.37
N PRO A 64 20.46 6.94 -9.40
CA PRO A 64 20.25 7.94 -10.44
C PRO A 64 20.62 7.42 -11.84
N ALA A 65 21.59 6.52 -11.94
CA ALA A 65 21.99 5.90 -13.21
C ALA A 65 20.87 5.10 -13.89
N LEU A 66 19.88 4.62 -13.13
CA LEU A 66 18.71 3.88 -13.64
C LEU A 66 17.43 4.71 -13.62
N GLY A 67 17.50 6.00 -13.24
CA GLY A 67 16.30 6.84 -13.04
C GLY A 67 15.42 6.39 -11.87
N LEU A 68 15.98 5.61 -10.93
CA LEU A 68 15.28 5.06 -9.78
C LEU A 68 15.61 5.84 -8.51
N ASN A 69 15.21 7.10 -8.46
CA ASN A 69 15.25 7.88 -7.23
C ASN A 69 13.99 7.62 -6.41
N LEU A 70 14.13 7.64 -5.08
CA LEU A 70 13.00 7.55 -4.18
C LEU A 70 12.32 8.93 -4.14
N VAL A 71 11.24 9.07 -4.87
CA VAL A 71 10.47 10.32 -4.95
C VAL A 71 9.17 10.16 -4.18
N ILE A 72 8.97 11.00 -3.18
CA ILE A 72 7.75 11.06 -2.39
C ILE A 72 7.02 12.33 -2.78
N ARG A 73 5.79 12.17 -3.26
CA ARG A 73 4.96 13.23 -3.80
C ARG A 73 3.60 13.23 -3.11
N MET A 74 3.19 14.39 -2.62
CA MET A 74 1.88 14.59 -2.01
C MET A 74 1.21 15.81 -2.64
N ASP A 75 0.16 15.58 -3.39
CA ASP A 75 -0.81 16.57 -3.85
C ASP A 75 -2.13 16.40 -3.09
N GLY A 76 -3.17 17.15 -3.44
CA GLY A 76 -4.47 17.08 -2.80
C GLY A 76 -5.11 15.68 -2.87
N PHE A 77 -4.91 14.98 -3.99
CA PHE A 77 -5.44 13.63 -4.18
C PHE A 77 -4.68 12.61 -3.31
N ALA A 78 -3.35 12.64 -3.35
CA ALA A 78 -2.51 11.80 -2.51
C ALA A 78 -2.74 12.07 -1.02
N TRP A 79 -2.91 13.34 -0.64
CA TRP A 79 -3.25 13.71 0.75
C TRP A 79 -4.56 13.08 1.21
N MET A 80 -5.62 13.17 0.39
CA MET A 80 -6.94 12.59 0.71
C MET A 80 -6.84 11.09 0.93
N PHE A 81 -6.16 10.36 0.03
CA PHE A 81 -5.97 8.91 0.17
C PHE A 81 -5.05 8.55 1.34
N CYS A 82 -4.01 9.34 1.59
CA CYS A 82 -3.13 9.13 2.73
C CYS A 82 -3.89 9.30 4.06
N MET A 83 -4.75 10.33 4.16
CA MET A 83 -5.65 10.51 5.30
C MET A 83 -6.61 9.33 5.48
N LEU A 84 -7.15 8.81 4.39
CA LEU A 84 -8.04 7.65 4.42
C LEU A 84 -7.28 6.39 4.91
N VAL A 85 -6.14 6.09 4.33
CA VAL A 85 -5.30 4.92 4.69
C VAL A 85 -4.88 4.98 6.16
N LEU A 86 -4.30 6.09 6.60
CA LEU A 86 -3.77 6.24 7.95
C LEU A 86 -4.88 6.44 9.00
N GLY A 87 -5.91 7.21 8.65
CA GLY A 87 -7.04 7.48 9.53
C GLY A 87 -7.88 6.22 9.80
N ILE A 88 -8.30 5.51 8.76
CA ILE A 88 -9.00 4.22 8.93
C ILE A 88 -8.08 3.22 9.61
N GLY A 89 -6.79 3.19 9.26
CA GLY A 89 -5.80 2.35 9.92
C GLY A 89 -5.75 2.57 11.43
N THR A 90 -5.80 3.82 11.88
CA THR A 90 -5.86 4.18 13.32
C THR A 90 -7.12 3.62 13.98
N LEU A 91 -8.29 3.77 13.34
CA LEU A 91 -9.55 3.23 13.86
C LEU A 91 -9.55 1.71 13.92
N VAL A 92 -8.95 1.06 12.91
CA VAL A 92 -8.85 -0.41 12.87
C VAL A 92 -7.89 -0.94 13.94
N VAL A 93 -6.78 -0.27 14.22
CA VAL A 93 -5.90 -0.62 15.35
C VAL A 93 -6.65 -0.52 16.68
N LEU A 94 -7.43 0.54 16.87
CA LEU A 94 -8.27 0.70 18.06
C LEU A 94 -9.30 -0.43 18.19
N TYR A 95 -9.98 -0.77 17.09
CA TYR A 95 -10.92 -1.88 17.06
C TYR A 95 -10.23 -3.23 17.32
N ALA A 96 -9.09 -3.49 16.68
CA ALA A 96 -8.33 -4.73 16.84
C ALA A 96 -7.90 -4.98 18.28
N ARG A 97 -7.60 -3.92 19.05
CA ARG A 97 -7.26 -4.00 20.48
C ARG A 97 -8.31 -4.76 21.29
N TYR A 98 -9.59 -4.55 20.98
CA TYR A 98 -10.71 -5.18 21.70
C TYR A 98 -11.17 -6.47 21.02
N TYR A 99 -10.99 -6.58 19.71
CA TYR A 99 -11.43 -7.72 18.92
C TYR A 99 -10.51 -8.94 19.05
N MET A 100 -9.19 -8.74 19.07
CA MET A 100 -8.22 -9.83 19.07
C MET A 100 -8.21 -10.58 20.40
N SER A 101 -8.24 -11.93 20.34
CA SER A 101 -8.15 -12.76 21.52
C SER A 101 -6.74 -12.70 22.12
N PRO A 102 -6.61 -12.78 23.46
CA PRO A 102 -5.30 -12.94 24.09
C PRO A 102 -4.56 -14.23 23.70
N ALA A 103 -5.28 -15.23 23.17
CA ALA A 103 -4.70 -16.49 22.69
C ALA A 103 -4.15 -16.38 21.25
N ASP A 104 -4.50 -15.31 20.53
CA ASP A 104 -4.00 -15.08 19.18
C ASP A 104 -2.56 -14.53 19.22
N PRO A 105 -1.73 -14.79 18.18
CA PRO A 105 -0.38 -14.22 18.06
C PRO A 105 -0.44 -12.72 17.68
N VAL A 106 -0.84 -11.88 18.63
CA VAL A 106 -1.11 -10.44 18.45
C VAL A 106 0.07 -9.66 17.88
N PRO A 107 1.36 -9.90 18.27
CA PRO A 107 2.52 -9.27 17.66
C PRO A 107 2.54 -9.42 16.14
N ARG A 108 2.30 -10.63 15.67
CA ARG A 108 2.24 -10.95 14.25
C ARG A 108 1.15 -10.17 13.52
N PHE A 109 -0.01 -9.98 14.17
CA PHE A 109 -1.10 -9.19 13.60
C PHE A 109 -0.69 -7.73 13.41
N PHE A 110 -0.23 -7.05 14.46
CA PHE A 110 0.12 -5.64 14.38
C PHE A 110 1.35 -5.39 13.51
N SER A 111 2.31 -6.32 13.49
CA SER A 111 3.46 -6.25 12.59
C SER A 111 3.00 -6.24 11.13
N PHE A 112 2.22 -7.23 10.69
CA PHE A 112 1.75 -7.29 9.30
C PHE A 112 0.82 -6.13 8.95
N PHE A 113 -0.01 -5.71 9.89
CA PHE A 113 -0.94 -4.60 9.70
C PHE A 113 -0.21 -3.26 9.47
N LEU A 114 0.79 -2.95 10.30
CA LEU A 114 1.60 -1.74 10.15
C LEU A 114 2.45 -1.79 8.87
N ALA A 115 3.00 -2.96 8.51
CA ALA A 115 3.73 -3.13 7.26
C ALA A 115 2.82 -2.89 6.05
N PHE A 116 1.60 -3.41 6.07
CA PHE A 116 0.60 -3.15 5.02
C PHE A 116 0.25 -1.67 4.94
N MET A 117 0.03 -1.00 6.08
CA MET A 117 -0.26 0.44 6.15
C MET A 117 0.89 1.26 5.56
N GLY A 118 2.15 0.93 5.89
CA GLY A 118 3.33 1.57 5.31
C GLY A 118 3.45 1.36 3.81
N ALA A 119 3.17 0.16 3.33
CA ALA A 119 3.16 -0.16 1.89
C ALA A 119 2.06 0.63 1.15
N MET A 120 0.84 0.72 1.70
CA MET A 120 -0.24 1.54 1.13
C MET A 120 0.10 3.03 1.11
N ALA A 121 0.69 3.56 2.18
CA ALA A 121 1.20 4.93 2.18
C ALA A 121 2.27 5.13 1.10
N GLY A 122 3.13 4.13 0.89
CA GLY A 122 4.13 4.13 -0.16
C GLY A 122 3.53 4.16 -1.58
N VAL A 123 2.43 3.41 -1.83
CA VAL A 123 1.69 3.48 -3.11
C VAL A 123 1.13 4.88 -3.34
N VAL A 124 0.45 5.42 -2.33
CA VAL A 124 -0.26 6.71 -2.43
C VAL A 124 0.70 7.88 -2.62
N LEU A 125 1.88 7.81 -1.99
CA LEU A 125 2.90 8.87 -2.01
C LEU A 125 3.99 8.65 -3.06
N ALA A 126 3.89 7.64 -3.92
CA ALA A 126 4.89 7.37 -4.93
C ALA A 126 4.93 8.47 -5.99
N GLY A 127 6.08 9.15 -6.13
CA GLY A 127 6.36 10.11 -7.18
C GLY A 127 7.13 9.51 -8.38
N ASN A 128 7.41 8.20 -8.34
CA ASN A 128 8.03 7.43 -9.41
C ASN A 128 7.19 6.19 -9.68
N ILE A 129 6.90 5.89 -10.96
CA ILE A 129 5.99 4.78 -11.32
C ILE A 129 6.56 3.40 -11.01
N ILE A 130 7.89 3.22 -11.03
CA ILE A 130 8.53 1.96 -10.61
C ILE A 130 8.43 1.80 -9.09
N GLN A 131 8.63 2.87 -8.33
CA GLN A 131 8.41 2.89 -6.88
C GLN A 131 6.96 2.55 -6.53
N LEU A 132 5.99 3.06 -7.29
CA LEU A 132 4.58 2.73 -7.14
C LEU A 132 4.35 1.23 -7.33
N ALA A 133 4.89 0.62 -8.40
CA ALA A 133 4.79 -0.82 -8.63
C ALA A 133 5.43 -1.63 -7.49
N PHE A 134 6.58 -1.20 -6.98
CA PHE A 134 7.25 -1.85 -5.85
C PHE A 134 6.37 -1.87 -4.59
N PHE A 135 5.84 -0.72 -4.19
CA PHE A 135 4.95 -0.65 -3.03
C PHE A 135 3.62 -1.38 -3.26
N TRP A 136 3.12 -1.42 -4.50
CA TRP A 136 1.96 -2.21 -4.89
C TRP A 136 2.18 -3.71 -4.62
N GLU A 137 3.33 -4.25 -5.01
CA GLU A 137 3.69 -5.65 -4.72
C GLU A 137 3.86 -5.90 -3.22
N LEU A 138 4.40 -4.94 -2.47
CA LEU A 138 4.46 -5.05 -1.02
C LEU A 138 3.07 -5.10 -0.39
N THR A 139 2.09 -4.35 -0.89
CA THR A 139 0.71 -4.46 -0.40
C THR A 139 0.13 -5.84 -0.67
N SER A 140 0.40 -6.44 -1.83
CA SER A 140 -0.02 -7.80 -2.17
C SER A 140 0.59 -8.83 -1.23
N LEU A 141 1.88 -8.69 -0.92
CA LEU A 141 2.59 -9.57 0.01
C LEU A 141 2.01 -9.46 1.44
N PHE A 142 1.84 -8.25 1.96
CA PHE A 142 1.33 -8.07 3.32
C PHE A 142 -0.16 -8.42 3.43
N SER A 143 -0.96 -8.21 2.39
CA SER A 143 -2.35 -8.69 2.36
C SER A 143 -2.41 -10.22 2.41
N PHE A 144 -1.53 -10.91 1.66
CA PHE A 144 -1.39 -12.37 1.76
C PHE A 144 -1.10 -12.83 3.19
N LEU A 145 -0.16 -12.17 3.88
CA LEU A 145 0.20 -12.50 5.26
C LEU A 145 -0.96 -12.23 6.25
N LEU A 146 -1.71 -11.17 6.03
CA LEU A 146 -2.87 -10.80 6.83
C LEU A 146 -4.07 -11.74 6.60
N ILE A 147 -4.37 -12.11 5.36
CA ILE A 147 -5.43 -13.07 5.03
C ILE A 147 -5.08 -14.45 5.59
N GLY A 148 -3.80 -14.84 5.48
CA GLY A 148 -3.27 -16.07 6.02
C GLY A 148 -2.98 -16.06 7.53
N TYR A 149 -3.44 -15.04 8.27
CA TYR A 149 -3.14 -14.87 9.70
C TYR A 149 -3.48 -16.11 10.51
N TRP A 150 -4.71 -16.65 10.35
CA TRP A 150 -5.12 -17.93 10.96
C TRP A 150 -4.69 -19.12 10.10
N HIS A 151 -3.38 -19.30 9.94
CA HIS A 151 -2.78 -20.31 9.07
C HIS A 151 -3.19 -21.76 9.38
N HIS A 152 -3.71 -22.05 10.57
CA HIS A 152 -4.27 -23.36 10.94
C HIS A 152 -5.58 -23.65 10.20
N ARG A 153 -6.33 -22.63 9.76
CA ARG A 153 -7.58 -22.77 9.01
C ARG A 153 -7.28 -22.99 7.51
N ARG A 154 -7.92 -24.03 6.94
CA ARG A 154 -7.75 -24.35 5.51
C ARG A 154 -8.24 -23.20 4.60
N ASP A 155 -9.37 -22.59 4.97
CA ASP A 155 -9.99 -21.49 4.20
C ASP A 155 -9.07 -20.28 4.15
N ALA A 156 -8.45 -19.88 5.27
CA ALA A 156 -7.50 -18.77 5.33
C ALA A 156 -6.28 -19.02 4.44
N ARG A 157 -5.72 -20.24 4.47
CA ARG A 157 -4.59 -20.59 3.61
C ARG A 157 -4.95 -20.60 2.13
N ARG A 158 -6.15 -21.09 1.78
CA ARG A 158 -6.61 -21.12 0.38
C ARG A 158 -6.88 -19.70 -0.11
N GLY A 159 -7.57 -18.88 0.68
CA GLY A 159 -7.84 -17.48 0.37
C GLY A 159 -6.57 -16.68 0.20
N ALA A 160 -5.61 -16.82 1.13
CA ALA A 160 -4.32 -16.13 1.05
C ALA A 160 -3.55 -16.48 -0.23
N ARG A 161 -3.39 -17.77 -0.54
CA ARG A 161 -2.69 -18.19 -1.77
C ARG A 161 -3.38 -17.71 -3.04
N MET A 162 -4.72 -17.77 -3.07
CA MET A 162 -5.49 -17.26 -4.20
C MET A 162 -5.31 -15.75 -4.35
N ALA A 163 -5.38 -14.98 -3.25
CA ALA A 163 -5.12 -13.55 -3.27
C ALA A 163 -3.72 -13.25 -3.84
N LEU A 164 -2.67 -13.90 -3.31
CA LEU A 164 -1.30 -13.67 -3.76
C LEU A 164 -1.10 -14.00 -5.25
N THR A 165 -1.64 -15.13 -5.73
CA THR A 165 -1.50 -15.49 -7.16
C THR A 165 -2.20 -14.52 -8.07
N VAL A 166 -3.42 -14.10 -7.72
CA VAL A 166 -4.22 -13.19 -8.53
C VAL A 166 -3.59 -11.77 -8.49
N THR A 167 -3.34 -11.23 -7.30
CA THR A 167 -2.80 -9.87 -7.16
C THR A 167 -1.35 -9.76 -7.66
N GLY A 168 -0.50 -10.76 -7.39
CA GLY A 168 0.87 -10.78 -7.88
C GLY A 168 0.96 -10.86 -9.41
N THR A 169 0.12 -11.68 -10.06
CA THR A 169 0.06 -11.69 -11.53
C THR A 169 -0.38 -10.32 -12.08
N GLY A 170 -1.37 -9.69 -11.45
CA GLY A 170 -1.80 -8.35 -11.80
C GLY A 170 -0.71 -7.30 -11.62
N GLY A 171 0.04 -7.38 -10.51
CA GLY A 171 1.13 -6.46 -10.26
C GLY A 171 2.29 -6.61 -11.24
N LEU A 172 2.61 -7.83 -11.71
CA LEU A 172 3.56 -8.03 -12.79
C LEU A 172 3.08 -7.39 -14.11
N CYS A 173 1.80 -7.48 -14.43
CA CYS A 173 1.22 -6.77 -15.57
C CYS A 173 1.33 -5.25 -15.39
N LEU A 174 1.03 -4.74 -14.19
CA LEU A 174 1.15 -3.33 -13.85
C LEU A 174 2.60 -2.84 -14.04
N LEU A 175 3.57 -3.57 -13.49
CA LEU A 175 4.99 -3.29 -13.66
C LEU A 175 5.39 -3.28 -15.14
N GLY A 176 4.96 -4.29 -15.90
CA GLY A 176 5.20 -4.35 -17.34
C GLY A 176 4.64 -3.14 -18.09
N GLY A 177 3.42 -2.72 -17.75
CA GLY A 177 2.79 -1.51 -18.32
C GLY A 177 3.55 -0.23 -17.97
N MET A 178 4.02 -0.10 -16.72
CA MET A 178 4.83 1.04 -16.25
C MET A 178 6.20 1.09 -16.92
N LEU A 179 6.84 -0.06 -17.13
CA LEU A 179 8.11 -0.14 -17.89
C LEU A 179 7.93 0.32 -19.34
N VAL A 180 6.83 -0.09 -19.99
CA VAL A 180 6.51 0.35 -21.36
C VAL A 180 6.26 1.87 -21.40
N ILE A 181 5.52 2.43 -20.43
CA ILE A 181 5.31 3.89 -20.35
C ILE A 181 6.64 4.62 -20.13
N GLY A 182 7.46 4.15 -19.20
CA GLY A 182 8.78 4.74 -18.96
C GLY A 182 9.68 4.71 -20.19
N HIS A 183 9.61 3.62 -21.00
CA HIS A 183 10.31 3.54 -22.26
C HIS A 183 9.81 4.59 -23.28
N ILE A 184 8.49 4.77 -23.39
CA ILE A 184 7.88 5.75 -24.29
C ILE A 184 8.26 7.18 -23.90
N VAL A 185 8.19 7.51 -22.61
CA VAL A 185 8.40 8.86 -22.09
C VAL A 185 9.90 9.17 -21.90
N GLY A 186 10.71 8.15 -21.72
CA GLY A 186 12.14 8.29 -21.37
C GLY A 186 12.36 8.64 -19.89
N SER A 187 11.32 8.53 -19.04
CA SER A 187 11.40 8.82 -17.60
C SER A 187 10.39 7.99 -16.83
N TYR A 188 10.76 7.63 -15.60
CA TYR A 188 9.86 6.97 -14.64
C TYR A 188 9.28 7.95 -13.60
N ASP A 189 9.62 9.21 -13.68
CA ASP A 189 9.07 10.25 -12.82
C ASP A 189 7.59 10.49 -13.15
N LEU A 190 6.73 10.49 -12.12
CA LEU A 190 5.28 10.58 -12.29
C LEU A 190 4.86 11.89 -12.93
N ASP A 191 5.49 13.02 -12.57
CA ASP A 191 5.13 14.33 -13.14
C ASP A 191 5.48 14.41 -14.64
N HIS A 192 6.62 13.83 -15.05
CA HIS A 192 6.99 13.73 -16.46
C HIS A 192 6.02 12.81 -17.23
N VAL A 193 5.64 11.68 -16.65
CA VAL A 193 4.68 10.76 -17.27
C VAL A 193 3.31 11.41 -17.45
N LEU A 194 2.82 12.14 -16.43
CA LEU A 194 1.54 12.85 -16.51
C LEU A 194 1.55 13.97 -17.55
N ALA A 195 2.69 14.67 -17.71
CA ALA A 195 2.85 15.71 -18.72
C ALA A 195 2.95 15.18 -20.16
N ALA A 196 3.41 13.92 -20.33
CA ALA A 196 3.66 13.29 -21.63
C ALA A 196 2.43 12.56 -22.23
N GLY A 197 1.22 12.87 -21.79
CA GLY A 197 0.00 12.15 -22.17
C GLY A 197 -0.24 12.02 -23.67
N GLN A 198 0.09 13.06 -24.47
CA GLN A 198 -0.03 13.02 -25.92
C GLN A 198 1.02 12.11 -26.56
N GLN A 199 2.28 12.21 -26.10
CA GLN A 199 3.38 11.35 -26.57
C GLN A 199 3.07 9.86 -26.35
N VAL A 200 2.51 9.52 -25.19
CA VAL A 200 2.11 8.14 -24.86
C VAL A 200 0.98 7.67 -25.80
N ARG A 201 -0.01 8.54 -26.06
CA ARG A 201 -1.19 8.21 -26.87
C ARG A 201 -0.83 7.95 -28.34
N ASP A 202 0.11 8.72 -28.88
CA ASP A 202 0.50 8.64 -30.29
C ASP A 202 1.55 7.55 -30.58
N HIS A 203 2.05 6.87 -29.51
CA HIS A 203 3.10 5.87 -29.65
C HIS A 203 2.54 4.49 -30.05
N PRO A 204 3.24 3.71 -30.93
CA PRO A 204 2.80 2.37 -31.34
C PRO A 204 2.57 1.39 -30.18
N LEU A 205 3.30 1.52 -29.08
CA LEU A 205 3.16 0.67 -27.88
C LEU A 205 2.03 1.12 -26.93
N TYR A 206 1.26 2.17 -27.27
CA TYR A 206 0.18 2.68 -26.41
C TYR A 206 -0.80 1.58 -26.00
N LEU A 207 -1.29 0.81 -26.97
CA LEU A 207 -2.27 -0.27 -26.70
C LEU A 207 -1.68 -1.34 -25.77
N THR A 208 -0.40 -1.69 -25.95
CA THR A 208 0.29 -2.66 -25.09
C THR A 208 0.38 -2.14 -23.65
N ALA A 209 0.80 -0.89 -23.46
CA ALA A 209 0.84 -0.26 -22.15
C ALA A 209 -0.54 -0.22 -21.50
N LEU A 210 -1.56 0.21 -22.26
CA LEU A 210 -2.94 0.32 -21.78
C LEU A 210 -3.49 -1.04 -21.31
N VAL A 211 -3.33 -2.10 -22.11
CA VAL A 211 -3.80 -3.44 -21.76
C VAL A 211 -3.11 -3.97 -20.53
N LEU A 212 -1.78 -3.81 -20.41
CA LEU A 212 -1.04 -4.27 -19.26
C LEU A 212 -1.44 -3.51 -17.97
N LEU A 213 -1.61 -2.18 -18.05
CA LEU A 213 -2.06 -1.38 -16.91
C LEU A 213 -3.48 -1.74 -16.48
N LEU A 214 -4.40 -1.94 -17.44
CA LEU A 214 -5.78 -2.33 -17.13
C LEU A 214 -5.85 -3.73 -16.50
N LEU A 215 -5.11 -4.70 -17.03
CA LEU A 215 -5.00 -6.02 -16.40
C LEU A 215 -4.47 -5.91 -14.98
N GLY A 216 -3.43 -5.11 -14.75
CA GLY A 216 -2.89 -4.87 -13.42
C GLY A 216 -3.89 -4.21 -12.47
N ALA A 217 -4.57 -3.16 -12.93
CA ALA A 217 -5.51 -2.40 -12.11
C ALA A 217 -6.80 -3.14 -11.77
N PHE A 218 -7.31 -4.00 -12.67
CA PHE A 218 -8.56 -4.73 -12.45
C PHE A 218 -8.38 -6.02 -11.64
N THR A 219 -7.17 -6.57 -11.59
CA THR A 219 -6.90 -7.85 -10.90
C THR A 219 -7.19 -7.82 -9.40
N PRO A 220 -6.78 -6.80 -8.61
CA PRO A 220 -7.06 -6.75 -7.17
C PRO A 220 -8.50 -6.32 -6.87
N ARG A 221 -9.24 -5.83 -7.85
CA ARG A 221 -10.64 -5.44 -7.72
C ARG A 221 -11.55 -6.64 -7.98
N ALA A 222 -12.73 -6.67 -7.36
CA ALA A 222 -13.73 -7.72 -7.55
C ALA A 222 -14.37 -7.71 -8.96
N HIS A 223 -13.61 -7.39 -10.01
CA HIS A 223 -14.08 -7.40 -11.38
C HIS A 223 -13.92 -8.78 -12.00
N PHE A 224 -14.80 -9.10 -12.95
CA PHE A 224 -14.67 -10.31 -13.75
C PHE A 224 -13.32 -10.28 -14.52
N PRO A 225 -12.56 -11.39 -14.57
CA PRO A 225 -12.83 -12.73 -14.05
C PRO A 225 -12.38 -12.99 -12.59
N SER A 226 -11.70 -12.07 -11.93
CA SER A 226 -11.08 -12.25 -10.59
C SER A 226 -12.02 -12.02 -9.41
N HIS A 227 -13.33 -11.81 -9.64
CA HIS A 227 -14.33 -11.50 -8.61
C HIS A 227 -14.42 -12.54 -7.46
N PHE A 228 -14.05 -13.79 -7.72
CA PHE A 228 -14.05 -14.87 -6.73
C PHE A 228 -12.97 -14.71 -5.64
N CYS A 229 -11.98 -13.84 -5.85
CA CYS A 229 -10.90 -13.62 -4.89
C CYS A 229 -11.40 -12.92 -3.61
N VAL A 230 -12.31 -11.95 -3.73
CA VAL A 230 -12.80 -11.15 -2.60
C VAL A 230 -13.55 -11.97 -1.54
N PRO A 231 -14.51 -12.86 -1.89
CA PRO A 231 -15.16 -13.71 -0.88
C PRO A 231 -14.17 -14.61 -0.13
N HIS A 232 -13.10 -15.08 -0.79
CA HIS A 232 -12.09 -15.90 -0.14
C HIS A 232 -11.15 -15.09 0.77
N ALA A 233 -10.94 -13.80 0.48
CA ALA A 233 -10.20 -12.89 1.34
C ALA A 233 -10.93 -12.59 2.67
N MET A 234 -12.27 -12.78 2.71
CA MET A 234 -13.09 -12.64 3.94
C MET A 234 -12.77 -13.70 5.02
N ALA A 235 -11.94 -14.70 4.73
CA ALA A 235 -11.42 -15.63 5.75
C ALA A 235 -10.44 -14.97 6.73
N ALA A 236 -10.01 -13.74 6.46
CA ALA A 236 -9.19 -12.92 7.34
C ALA A 236 -9.95 -12.48 8.60
N PRO A 237 -9.23 -12.08 9.69
CA PRO A 237 -9.86 -11.42 10.82
C PRO A 237 -10.65 -10.18 10.39
N THR A 238 -11.79 -9.90 11.05
CA THR A 238 -12.67 -8.78 10.69
C THR A 238 -11.94 -7.43 10.58
N PRO A 239 -11.00 -7.04 11.48
CA PRO A 239 -10.23 -5.82 11.34
C PRO A 239 -9.45 -5.75 10.02
N VAL A 240 -8.88 -6.88 9.59
CA VAL A 240 -8.14 -6.99 8.33
C VAL A 240 -9.09 -6.80 7.14
N SER A 241 -10.20 -7.54 7.12
CA SER A 241 -11.18 -7.44 6.03
C SER A 241 -11.73 -6.02 5.91
N ALA A 242 -12.03 -5.36 7.03
CA ALA A 242 -12.47 -3.96 7.04
C ALA A 242 -11.43 -3.04 6.42
N TYR A 243 -10.15 -3.20 6.77
CA TYR A 243 -9.08 -2.34 6.25
C TYR A 243 -8.76 -2.60 4.77
N LEU A 244 -8.64 -3.86 4.37
CA LEU A 244 -8.35 -4.24 2.97
C LEU A 244 -9.42 -3.76 1.97
N HIS A 245 -10.65 -3.55 2.45
CA HIS A 245 -11.75 -3.07 1.58
C HIS A 245 -12.00 -1.57 1.67
N SER A 246 -11.49 -0.90 2.69
CA SER A 246 -11.70 0.54 2.90
C SER A 246 -10.50 1.41 2.50
N ALA A 247 -9.32 0.85 2.48
CA ALA A 247 -8.07 1.49 2.05
C ALA A 247 -7.61 0.89 0.72
#